data_c0f67000b4d1966945d5a4e482dc4047
#
_entry.id   c0f67000b4d1966945d5a4e482dc4047
#
_cell.length_a   1.000
_cell.length_b   1.000
_cell.length_c   1.000
_cell.angle_alpha   90.00
_cell.angle_beta   90.00
_cell.angle_gamma   90.00
#
_symmetry.space_group_name_H-M   'P 1'
#
loop_
_entity.id
_entity.type
_entity.pdbx_description
1 polymer ?
#
loop_
_entity_poly.entity_id
_entity_poly.type
_entity_poly.pdbx_seq_one_letter_code
_entity_poly.pdbx_strand_id
1 'polypeptide(L)'
;MRRFDGLGPGAHIFFLAMALGLSAVLSSVALAKAEQAGKATNYKGLEITPLGVERAQNVPLIDCPPTTNSQRGNARAGEEFAVVTLAFKVTPAFKEAIVKKPVLTDAAGKVYNTSVAIIDPGSLPEYKCSFPFRVPAGTKVASVQIDTASIDVSALDAKKP
;
A
#
# COMPACT_ATOMS: atom_id res chain seq x y z
N MET A 1 -25.52 -83.28 26.44
CA MET A 1 -25.16 -83.74 27.83
C MET A 1 -24.32 -82.63 28.50
N ARG A 2 -24.83 -82.19 29.69
CA ARG A 2 -24.11 -81.44 30.75
C ARG A 2 -23.74 -80.01 30.38
N ARG A 3 -24.39 -78.93 30.92
CA ARG A 3 -24.39 -78.37 32.29
C ARG A 3 -22.97 -77.92 32.69
N PHE A 4 -22.74 -76.68 33.15
CA PHE A 4 -23.14 -75.96 34.37
C PHE A 4 -22.57 -74.53 34.23
N ASP A 5 -23.35 -73.48 34.44
CA ASP A 5 -23.50 -72.62 35.64
C ASP A 5 -22.23 -71.93 36.15
N GLY A 6 -22.31 -70.62 36.34
CA GLY A 6 -21.36 -69.80 37.06
C GLY A 6 -21.78 -68.34 37.07
N LEU A 7 -22.65 -67.98 38.03
CA LEU A 7 -22.96 -66.57 38.37
C LEU A 7 -21.73 -65.89 39.01
N GLY A 8 -21.57 -64.60 38.77
CA GLY A 8 -20.79 -63.74 39.60
C GLY A 8 -21.08 -62.27 39.28
N PRO A 9 -21.70 -61.49 40.21
CA PRO A 9 -21.97 -60.08 39.99
C PRO A 9 -20.76 -59.24 40.42
N GLY A 10 -20.19 -58.48 39.49
CA GLY A 10 -19.15 -57.53 39.77
C GLY A 10 -19.55 -56.16 39.20
N ALA A 11 -20.02 -55.31 40.13
CA ALA A 11 -20.31 -53.91 39.84
C ALA A 11 -19.02 -53.17 39.52
N HIS A 12 -18.86 -52.72 38.31
CA HIS A 12 -17.82 -51.76 37.96
C HIS A 12 -18.44 -50.49 37.40
N ILE A 13 -18.23 -49.49 38.19
CA ILE A 13 -18.56 -48.09 38.00
C ILE A 13 -17.97 -47.61 36.63
N PHE A 14 -18.85 -47.27 35.70
CA PHE A 14 -18.45 -46.59 34.48
C PHE A 14 -18.15 -45.11 34.79
N PHE A 15 -16.87 -44.77 34.88
CA PHE A 15 -16.44 -43.36 34.77
C PHE A 15 -16.62 -42.92 33.33
N LEU A 16 -17.65 -42.13 33.08
CA LEU A 16 -17.86 -41.42 31.84
C LEU A 16 -16.89 -40.26 31.77
N ALA A 17 -15.70 -40.47 31.17
CA ALA A 17 -14.79 -39.40 30.86
C ALA A 17 -15.32 -38.60 29.67
N MET A 18 -15.97 -37.49 29.98
CA MET A 18 -16.43 -36.51 29.01
C MET A 18 -15.22 -35.72 28.52
N ALA A 19 -14.62 -36.16 27.42
CA ALA A 19 -13.57 -35.42 26.72
C ALA A 19 -14.22 -34.22 26.03
N LEU A 20 -14.18 -33.06 26.68
CA LEU A 20 -14.46 -31.76 26.06
C LEU A 20 -13.35 -31.46 25.03
N GLY A 21 -13.65 -31.75 23.76
CA GLY A 21 -12.83 -31.32 22.64
C GLY A 21 -12.89 -29.80 22.49
N LEU A 22 -11.87 -29.14 23.03
CA LEU A 22 -11.65 -27.71 22.82
C LEU A 22 -11.17 -27.50 21.38
N SER A 23 -12.10 -27.35 20.42
CA SER A 23 -11.79 -26.92 19.05
C SER A 23 -11.32 -25.47 19.10
N ALA A 24 -10.01 -25.28 19.15
CA ALA A 24 -9.39 -23.98 18.95
C ALA A 24 -9.60 -23.57 17.50
N VAL A 25 -10.62 -22.76 17.24
CA VAL A 25 -10.81 -22.04 15.99
C VAL A 25 -9.68 -21.01 15.91
N LEU A 26 -8.60 -21.35 15.20
CA LEU A 26 -7.57 -20.40 14.79
C LEU A 26 -8.21 -19.43 13.80
N SER A 27 -8.78 -18.35 14.32
CA SER A 27 -9.15 -17.18 13.53
C SER A 27 -7.87 -16.59 12.97
N SER A 28 -7.61 -16.88 11.69
CA SER A 28 -6.59 -16.19 10.91
C SER A 28 -6.99 -14.74 10.78
N VAL A 29 -6.55 -13.91 11.72
CA VAL A 29 -6.61 -12.47 11.60
C VAL A 29 -5.64 -12.13 10.48
N ALA A 30 -6.16 -11.95 9.26
CA ALA A 30 -5.41 -11.30 8.20
C ALA A 30 -5.04 -9.92 8.74
N LEU A 31 -3.78 -9.76 9.15
CA LEU A 31 -3.21 -8.44 9.42
C LEU A 31 -3.29 -7.68 8.11
N ALA A 32 -4.33 -6.85 7.97
CA ALA A 32 -4.35 -5.80 6.98
C ALA A 32 -3.07 -4.99 7.24
N LYS A 33 -2.11 -5.07 6.30
CA LYS A 33 -0.89 -4.29 6.33
C LYS A 33 -1.32 -2.83 6.44
N ALA A 34 -1.20 -2.25 7.62
CA ALA A 34 -1.48 -0.84 7.81
C ALA A 34 -0.59 -0.08 6.83
N GLU A 35 -1.22 0.57 5.86
CA GLU A 35 -0.52 1.42 4.89
C GLU A 35 0.15 2.52 5.71
N GLN A 36 1.47 2.47 5.79
CA GLN A 36 2.26 3.38 6.61
C GLN A 36 2.27 4.73 5.90
N ALA A 37 1.25 5.55 6.16
CA ALA A 37 1.16 6.89 5.61
C ALA A 37 2.29 7.75 6.19
N GLY A 38 2.96 8.48 5.32
CA GLY A 38 3.95 9.48 5.74
C GLY A 38 3.29 10.77 6.26
N LYS A 39 4.11 11.74 6.62
CA LYS A 39 3.64 13.03 7.12
C LYS A 39 2.94 13.83 6.01
N ALA A 40 1.74 14.32 6.28
CA ALA A 40 1.02 15.19 5.36
C ALA A 40 1.73 16.55 5.19
N THR A 41 1.74 17.06 3.97
CA THR A 41 2.27 18.37 3.58
C THR A 41 1.15 19.20 2.97
N ASN A 42 1.03 20.47 3.33
CA ASN A 42 0.04 21.38 2.74
C ASN A 42 0.68 22.22 1.64
N TYR A 43 0.08 22.22 0.47
CA TYR A 43 0.41 23.09 -0.65
C TYR A 43 -0.79 23.97 -0.99
N LYS A 44 -0.81 25.22 -0.49
CA LYS A 44 -1.83 26.23 -0.80
C LYS A 44 -3.28 25.74 -0.61
N GLY A 45 -3.52 24.92 0.41
CA GLY A 45 -4.83 24.33 0.68
C GLY A 45 -5.05 22.94 0.04
N LEU A 46 -4.08 22.40 -0.67
CA LEU A 46 -4.03 21.00 -1.08
C LEU A 46 -3.21 20.22 -0.05
N GLU A 47 -3.87 19.38 0.73
CA GLU A 47 -3.20 18.48 1.67
C GLU A 47 -2.72 17.23 0.92
N ILE A 48 -1.42 16.93 1.01
CA ILE A 48 -0.77 15.83 0.26
C ILE A 48 -0.17 14.87 1.26
N THR A 49 -0.60 13.62 1.25
CA THR A 49 -0.11 12.58 2.16
C THR A 49 0.55 11.46 1.35
N PRO A 50 1.83 11.17 1.54
CA PRO A 50 2.47 10.05 0.88
C PRO A 50 2.02 8.73 1.52
N LEU A 51 1.59 7.77 0.68
CA LEU A 51 1.05 6.49 1.12
C LEU A 51 2.04 5.35 0.96
N GLY A 52 2.92 5.41 -0.05
CA GLY A 52 3.90 4.35 -0.28
C GLY A 52 4.75 4.59 -1.50
N VAL A 53 5.81 3.79 -1.59
CA VAL A 53 6.68 3.68 -2.77
C VAL A 53 6.74 2.21 -3.17
N GLU A 54 6.40 1.90 -4.40
CA GLU A 54 6.47 0.56 -4.96
C GLU A 54 7.46 0.50 -6.11
N ARG A 55 7.98 -0.70 -6.40
CA ARG A 55 8.91 -0.94 -7.51
C ARG A 55 8.24 -1.81 -8.56
N ALA A 56 8.29 -1.39 -9.83
CA ALA A 56 7.65 -2.11 -10.92
C ALA A 56 8.44 -1.99 -12.23
N GLN A 57 8.32 -3.01 -13.10
CA GLN A 57 8.87 -2.97 -14.46
C GLN A 57 7.84 -2.41 -15.46
N ASN A 58 6.55 -2.58 -15.15
CA ASN A 58 5.45 -2.13 -16.00
C ASN A 58 4.46 -1.36 -15.13
N VAL A 59 4.03 -0.21 -15.60
CA VAL A 59 3.13 0.68 -14.84
C VAL A 59 2.04 1.26 -15.74
N PRO A 60 0.84 1.48 -15.23
CA PRO A 60 -0.14 2.35 -15.89
C PRO A 60 0.32 3.81 -15.76
N LEU A 61 0.12 4.59 -16.82
CA LEU A 61 0.35 6.03 -16.86
C LEU A 61 -1.02 6.70 -16.92
N ILE A 62 -1.54 7.06 -15.76
CA ILE A 62 -2.89 7.64 -15.60
C ILE A 62 -2.72 9.02 -14.96
N ASP A 63 -3.28 10.06 -15.59
CA ASP A 63 -3.25 11.41 -15.04
C ASP A 63 -4.00 11.52 -13.70
N CYS A 64 -3.69 12.54 -12.94
CA CYS A 64 -4.18 12.78 -11.58
C CYS A 64 -5.09 14.01 -11.55
N PRO A 65 -6.31 13.95 -11.02
CA PRO A 65 -7.06 12.76 -10.58
C PRO A 65 -7.25 11.70 -11.65
N PRO A 66 -7.42 10.40 -11.27
CA PRO A 66 -7.48 9.32 -12.24
C PRO A 66 -8.55 9.48 -13.30
N THR A 67 -8.18 9.35 -14.57
CA THR A 67 -9.06 9.36 -15.73
C THR A 67 -9.17 7.98 -16.35
N THR A 68 -10.08 7.81 -17.32
CA THR A 68 -10.23 6.54 -18.06
C THR A 68 -9.12 6.29 -19.07
N ASN A 69 -8.36 7.32 -19.43
CA ASN A 69 -7.23 7.19 -20.36
C ASN A 69 -6.02 6.61 -19.62
N SER A 70 -5.57 5.44 -20.04
CA SER A 70 -4.37 4.84 -19.50
C SER A 70 -3.42 4.42 -20.63
N GLN A 71 -2.19 4.85 -20.51
CA GLN A 71 -1.06 4.33 -21.30
C GLN A 71 -0.26 3.37 -20.40
N ARG A 72 0.59 2.55 -21.00
CA ARG A 72 1.52 1.71 -20.25
C ARG A 72 2.94 2.17 -20.45
N GLY A 73 3.68 2.27 -19.34
CA GLY A 73 5.11 2.49 -19.31
C GLY A 73 5.83 1.18 -19.04
N ASN A 74 6.92 0.93 -19.78
CA ASN A 74 7.83 -0.20 -19.53
C ASN A 74 9.21 0.35 -19.18
N ALA A 75 9.83 -0.18 -18.14
CA ALA A 75 11.21 0.11 -17.80
C ALA A 75 12.17 -0.59 -18.79
N ARG A 76 13.34 -0.02 -19.02
CA ARG A 76 14.39 -0.62 -19.85
C ARG A 76 15.26 -1.56 -19.00
N ALA A 77 16.11 -2.33 -19.65
CA ALA A 77 17.10 -3.14 -18.93
C ALA A 77 17.97 -2.25 -18.02
N GLY A 78 18.13 -2.62 -16.76
CA GLY A 78 18.84 -1.85 -15.74
C GLY A 78 18.07 -0.68 -15.13
N GLU A 79 16.81 -0.48 -15.52
CA GLU A 79 15.90 0.51 -14.94
C GLU A 79 14.70 -0.16 -14.27
N GLU A 80 14.01 0.61 -13.45
CA GLU A 80 12.71 0.27 -12.85
C GLU A 80 11.88 1.54 -12.70
N PHE A 81 10.60 1.37 -12.38
CA PHE A 81 9.79 2.48 -11.92
C PHE A 81 9.75 2.50 -10.39
N ALA A 82 10.09 3.65 -9.80
CA ALA A 82 9.69 3.99 -8.45
C ALA A 82 8.30 4.64 -8.55
N VAL A 83 7.28 3.93 -8.09
CA VAL A 83 5.88 4.38 -8.14
C VAL A 83 5.52 4.97 -6.78
N VAL A 84 5.41 6.29 -6.71
CA VAL A 84 5.02 6.99 -5.49
C VAL A 84 3.51 7.21 -5.49
N THR A 85 2.82 6.68 -4.49
CA THR A 85 1.39 6.90 -4.30
C THR A 85 1.15 8.00 -3.29
N LEU A 86 0.38 9.02 -3.70
CA LEU A 86 0.02 10.18 -2.91
C LEU A 86 -1.50 10.27 -2.78
N ALA A 87 -1.99 10.59 -1.58
CA ALA A 87 -3.37 10.99 -1.34
C ALA A 87 -3.45 12.51 -1.32
N PHE A 88 -4.48 13.04 -1.94
CA PHE A 88 -4.79 14.46 -2.02
C PHE A 88 -6.12 14.74 -1.36
N LYS A 89 -6.17 15.82 -0.55
CA LYS A 89 -7.40 16.35 0.02
C LYS A 89 -7.47 17.84 -0.28
N VAL A 90 -8.52 18.23 -0.98
CA VAL A 90 -8.75 19.63 -1.40
C VAL A 90 -9.51 20.36 -0.30
N THR A 91 -8.92 21.41 0.24
CA THR A 91 -9.61 22.28 1.20
C THR A 91 -10.21 23.49 0.50
N PRO A 92 -11.18 24.20 1.11
CA PRO A 92 -11.76 25.42 0.53
C PRO A 92 -10.75 26.56 0.25
N ALA A 93 -9.55 26.46 0.87
CA ALA A 93 -8.48 27.42 0.63
C ALA A 93 -7.73 27.18 -0.70
N PHE A 94 -7.84 26.00 -1.29
CA PHE A 94 -7.17 25.68 -2.56
C PHE A 94 -7.84 26.42 -3.72
N LYS A 95 -7.06 27.19 -4.48
CA LYS A 95 -7.53 28.01 -5.61
C LYS A 95 -6.70 27.81 -6.87
N GLU A 96 -5.66 26.99 -6.82
CA GLU A 96 -4.77 26.79 -7.96
C GLU A 96 -5.46 25.95 -9.04
N ALA A 97 -5.50 26.46 -10.25
CA ALA A 97 -6.00 25.70 -11.42
C ALA A 97 -4.94 24.78 -12.03
N ILE A 98 -3.67 25.11 -11.84
CA ILE A 98 -2.53 24.39 -12.43
C ILE A 98 -1.53 24.05 -11.34
N VAL A 99 -1.17 22.78 -11.26
CA VAL A 99 -0.12 22.26 -10.41
C VAL A 99 0.95 21.63 -11.29
N LYS A 100 2.22 21.95 -11.04
CA LYS A 100 3.33 21.37 -11.81
C LYS A 100 3.40 19.85 -11.61
N LYS A 101 3.88 19.16 -12.66
CA LYS A 101 4.16 17.72 -12.56
C LYS A 101 5.12 17.42 -11.40
N PRO A 102 4.87 16.36 -10.63
CA PRO A 102 5.79 15.96 -9.59
C PRO A 102 7.17 15.61 -10.11
N VAL A 103 8.18 15.87 -9.31
CA VAL A 103 9.58 15.48 -9.56
C VAL A 103 10.07 14.66 -8.39
N LEU A 104 10.74 13.54 -8.65
CA LEU A 104 11.36 12.71 -7.64
C LEU A 104 12.82 13.10 -7.48
N THR A 105 13.30 13.18 -6.25
CA THR A 105 14.71 13.32 -5.91
C THR A 105 15.18 12.07 -5.18
N ASP A 106 16.30 11.49 -5.61
CA ASP A 106 16.90 10.35 -4.92
C ASP A 106 17.84 10.76 -3.79
N ALA A 107 18.34 9.79 -3.03
CA ALA A 107 19.25 10.02 -1.91
C ALA A 107 20.60 10.63 -2.33
N ALA A 108 20.96 10.58 -3.62
CA ALA A 108 22.15 11.21 -4.18
C ALA A 108 21.87 12.62 -4.72
N GLY A 109 20.63 13.11 -4.62
CA GLY A 109 20.22 14.42 -5.11
C GLY A 109 19.88 14.47 -6.60
N LYS A 110 19.87 13.34 -7.30
CA LYS A 110 19.49 13.28 -8.71
C LYS A 110 17.97 13.37 -8.86
N VAL A 111 17.53 14.11 -9.88
CA VAL A 111 16.12 14.41 -10.13
C VAL A 111 15.59 13.57 -11.29
N TYR A 112 14.35 13.07 -11.15
CA TYR A 112 13.64 12.27 -12.14
C TYR A 112 12.24 12.82 -12.37
N ASN A 113 11.80 12.83 -13.63
CA ASN A 113 10.49 13.32 -14.02
C ASN A 113 9.49 12.16 -14.20
N THR A 114 8.21 12.47 -14.00
CA THR A 114 7.11 11.58 -14.38
C THR A 114 6.42 12.07 -15.65
N SER A 115 5.82 11.15 -16.42
CA SER A 115 4.93 11.49 -17.53
C SER A 115 3.51 11.82 -17.08
N VAL A 116 3.12 11.40 -15.87
CA VAL A 116 1.80 11.63 -15.28
C VAL A 116 1.64 13.11 -14.90
N ALA A 117 0.55 13.74 -15.34
CA ALA A 117 0.22 15.12 -15.02
C ALA A 117 -0.79 15.21 -13.88
N ILE A 118 -0.81 16.37 -13.19
CA ILE A 118 -1.91 16.74 -12.29
C ILE A 118 -2.81 17.69 -13.08
N ILE A 119 -4.02 17.25 -13.37
CA ILE A 119 -5.01 17.97 -14.19
C ILE A 119 -6.24 18.24 -13.33
N ASP A 120 -6.70 19.48 -13.30
CA ASP A 120 -7.87 19.91 -12.51
C ASP A 120 -7.85 19.39 -11.05
N PRO A 121 -6.79 19.71 -10.29
CA PRO A 121 -6.58 19.18 -8.94
C PRO A 121 -7.72 19.51 -7.95
N GLY A 122 -8.56 20.48 -8.25
CA GLY A 122 -9.73 20.85 -7.46
C GLY A 122 -11.04 20.16 -7.88
N SER A 123 -11.01 19.28 -8.88
CA SER A 123 -12.24 18.65 -9.43
C SER A 123 -12.89 17.64 -8.48
N LEU A 124 -12.12 17.05 -7.55
CA LEU A 124 -12.58 16.09 -6.55
C LEU A 124 -12.12 16.53 -5.15
N PRO A 125 -12.94 16.33 -4.10
CA PRO A 125 -12.57 16.72 -2.74
C PRO A 125 -11.41 15.88 -2.18
N GLU A 126 -11.35 14.60 -2.56
CA GLU A 126 -10.30 13.67 -2.16
C GLU A 126 -10.03 12.67 -3.29
N TYR A 127 -8.75 12.36 -3.52
CA TYR A 127 -8.35 11.37 -4.51
C TYR A 127 -6.95 10.82 -4.21
N LYS A 128 -6.60 9.69 -4.83
CA LYS A 128 -5.27 9.08 -4.76
C LYS A 128 -4.69 8.96 -6.16
N CYS A 129 -3.40 9.24 -6.29
CA CYS A 129 -2.68 9.12 -7.55
C CYS A 129 -1.35 8.41 -7.37
N SER A 130 -0.95 7.68 -8.40
CA SER A 130 0.35 7.01 -8.46
C SER A 130 1.21 7.68 -9.53
N PHE A 131 2.38 8.14 -9.12
CA PHE A 131 3.35 8.81 -9.98
C PHE A 131 4.55 7.90 -10.23
N PRO A 132 4.64 7.28 -11.42
CA PRO A 132 5.78 6.46 -11.78
C PRO A 132 6.96 7.33 -12.26
N PHE A 133 8.10 7.13 -11.63
CA PHE A 133 9.38 7.74 -12.01
C PHE A 133 10.32 6.64 -12.50
N ARG A 134 10.83 6.77 -13.73
CA ARG A 134 11.82 5.83 -14.25
C ARG A 134 13.18 6.14 -13.65
N VAL A 135 13.75 5.19 -12.93
CA VAL A 135 15.01 5.30 -12.21
C VAL A 135 15.90 4.10 -12.51
N PRO A 136 17.23 4.19 -12.35
CA PRO A 136 18.10 3.02 -12.33
C PRO A 136 17.66 2.02 -11.26
N ALA A 137 17.76 0.73 -11.54
CA ALA A 137 17.37 -0.30 -10.58
C ALA A 137 18.14 -0.17 -9.26
N GLY A 138 17.44 -0.25 -8.13
CA GLY A 138 18.00 -0.10 -6.79
C GLY A 138 18.23 1.35 -6.33
N THR A 139 17.80 2.37 -7.10
CA THR A 139 17.82 3.77 -6.68
C THR A 139 17.04 3.96 -5.38
N LYS A 140 17.63 4.59 -4.37
CA LYS A 140 16.95 4.96 -3.12
C LYS A 140 16.28 6.31 -3.30
N VAL A 141 14.97 6.37 -3.15
CA VAL A 141 14.22 7.63 -3.23
C VAL A 141 14.29 8.40 -1.92
N ALA A 142 14.26 9.73 -2.00
CA ALA A 142 14.28 10.61 -0.84
C ALA A 142 12.99 11.44 -0.73
N SER A 143 12.64 12.19 -1.78
CA SER A 143 11.49 13.09 -1.74
C SER A 143 10.81 13.24 -3.09
N VAL A 144 9.54 13.62 -3.04
CA VAL A 144 8.79 14.11 -4.21
C VAL A 144 8.50 15.58 -4.01
N GLN A 145 8.77 16.37 -5.04
CA GLN A 145 8.46 17.79 -5.05
C GLN A 145 7.27 18.06 -5.97
N ILE A 146 6.28 18.76 -5.46
CA ILE A 146 5.14 19.28 -6.20
C ILE A 146 5.19 20.80 -6.08
N ASP A 147 5.57 21.47 -7.14
CA ASP A 147 5.86 22.91 -7.18
C ASP A 147 6.82 23.33 -6.04
N THR A 148 6.35 24.02 -5.01
CA THR A 148 7.17 24.44 -3.85
C THR A 148 7.07 23.48 -2.66
N ALA A 149 6.15 22.52 -2.68
CA ALA A 149 5.98 21.53 -1.62
C ALA A 149 6.95 20.36 -1.79
N SER A 150 7.74 20.07 -0.77
CA SER A 150 8.61 18.90 -0.70
C SER A 150 8.00 17.87 0.26
N ILE A 151 7.86 16.64 -0.21
CA ILE A 151 7.22 15.53 0.48
C ILE A 151 8.27 14.44 0.68
N ASP A 152 8.62 14.16 1.93
CA ASP A 152 9.56 13.08 2.26
C ASP A 152 8.89 11.71 2.04
N VAL A 153 9.53 10.87 1.23
CA VAL A 153 9.09 9.51 0.93
C VAL A 153 10.16 8.47 1.26
N SER A 154 11.28 8.88 1.85
CA SER A 154 12.43 8.01 2.13
C SER A 154 12.10 6.82 3.02
N ALA A 155 11.27 7.05 4.05
CA ALA A 155 10.83 5.99 4.97
C ALA A 155 9.83 5.01 4.33
N LEU A 156 9.20 5.38 3.20
CA LEU A 156 8.20 4.57 2.50
C LEU A 156 8.81 3.72 1.39
N ASP A 157 10.07 3.94 1.04
CA ASP A 157 10.81 3.14 0.06
C ASP A 157 11.21 1.79 0.67
N ALA A 158 10.21 0.98 1.01
CA ALA A 158 10.45 -0.34 1.55
C ALA A 158 11.07 -1.21 0.45
N LYS A 159 12.35 -1.58 0.65
CA LYS A 159 12.97 -2.66 -0.12
C LYS A 159 12.07 -3.88 0.01
N LYS A 160 11.43 -4.29 -1.09
CA LYS A 160 10.84 -5.61 -1.16
C LYS A 160 11.99 -6.61 -0.99
N PRO A 161 11.90 -7.54 -0.02
CA PRO A 161 12.93 -8.56 0.18
C PRO A 161 13.09 -9.44 -1.05
#